data_889cee7edad77c04340c3bb9df4a4f40
#
_entry.id   889cee7edad77c04340c3bb9df4a4f40
#
_cell.length_a   1.000
_cell.length_b   1.000
_cell.length_c   1.000
_cell.angle_alpha   90.00
_cell.angle_beta   90.00
_cell.angle_gamma   90.00
#
_symmetry.space_group_name_H-M   'P 1'
#
loop_
_entity.id
_entity.type
_entity.pdbx_description
1 polymer ?
#
loop_
_entity_poly.entity_id
_entity_poly.type
_entity_poly.pdbx_seq_one_letter_code
_entity_poly.pdbx_strand_id
1 'polypeptide(L)'
;MNILLLGSGGRENALAWKIAQSPRVENLYIAPGNAGTSRVGTNVALSATDFPALKEFALAHAIDMVVVGPEDPLVKGVYDFFKNDAQLASIPVIGPSASGARLEGS
;
A
#
# COMPACT_ATOMS: atom_id res chain seq x y z
N MET A 1 1.41 -12.99 -2.44
CA MET A 1 0.50 -11.83 -2.60
C MET A 1 1.25 -10.59 -3.03
N ASN A 2 0.58 -9.74 -3.75
CA ASN A 2 1.15 -8.48 -4.22
C ASN A 2 0.61 -7.35 -3.36
N ILE A 3 1.50 -6.53 -2.81
CA ILE A 3 1.13 -5.47 -1.89
C ILE A 3 1.56 -4.11 -2.46
N LEU A 4 0.68 -3.13 -2.34
CA LEU A 4 0.97 -1.74 -2.68
C LEU A 4 0.99 -0.93 -1.39
N LEU A 5 2.15 -0.36 -1.07
CA LEU A 5 2.33 0.52 0.09
C LEU A 5 2.35 1.95 -0.41
N LEU A 6 1.49 2.79 0.15
CA LEU A 6 1.41 4.20 -0.23
C LEU A 6 2.17 5.06 0.77
N GLY A 7 3.04 5.90 0.26
CA GLY A 7 3.78 6.84 1.07
C GLY A 7 5.24 6.97 0.66
N SER A 8 5.96 7.88 1.31
CA SER A 8 7.35 8.18 0.94
C SER A 8 8.24 8.56 2.13
N GLY A 9 7.72 8.54 3.34
CA GLY A 9 8.48 8.95 4.53
C GLY A 9 9.22 7.82 5.21
N GLY A 10 9.85 8.15 6.34
CA GLY A 10 10.59 7.15 7.12
C GLY A 10 9.74 6.04 7.69
N ARG A 11 8.47 6.34 8.00
CA ARG A 11 7.53 5.33 8.49
C ARG A 11 7.31 4.25 7.43
N GLU A 12 7.27 4.65 6.17
CA GLU A 12 7.07 3.72 5.06
C GLU A 12 8.29 2.84 4.85
N ASN A 13 9.48 3.34 5.16
CA ASN A 13 10.69 2.49 5.13
C ASN A 13 10.56 1.34 6.12
N ALA A 14 10.13 1.63 7.34
CA ALA A 14 9.97 0.61 8.37
C ALA A 14 8.89 -0.40 8.00
N LEU A 15 7.76 0.09 7.47
CA LEU A 15 6.68 -0.77 7.02
C LEU A 15 7.12 -1.65 5.85
N ALA A 16 7.81 -1.07 4.88
CA ALA A 16 8.28 -1.82 3.71
C ALA A 16 9.23 -2.93 4.11
N TRP A 17 10.14 -2.63 5.03
CA TRP A 17 11.07 -3.63 5.56
C TRP A 17 10.34 -4.80 6.19
N LYS A 18 9.35 -4.49 7.01
CA LYS A 18 8.60 -5.52 7.72
C LYS A 18 7.76 -6.35 6.76
N ILE A 19 7.10 -5.71 5.82
CA ILE A 19 6.29 -6.40 4.82
C ILE A 19 7.15 -7.31 3.95
N ALA A 20 8.32 -6.82 3.54
CA ALA A 20 9.22 -7.58 2.68
C ALA A 20 9.76 -8.85 3.33
N GLN A 21 9.72 -8.94 4.65
CA GLN A 21 10.16 -10.13 5.37
C GLN A 21 9.14 -11.27 5.33
N SER A 22 7.91 -10.98 4.93
CA SER A 22 6.87 -12.00 4.90
C SER A 22 7.06 -12.93 3.70
N PRO A 23 7.07 -14.25 3.91
CA PRO A 23 7.20 -15.20 2.79
C PRO A 23 5.98 -15.22 1.88
N ARG A 24 4.87 -14.61 2.29
CA ARG A 24 3.66 -14.54 1.47
C ARG A 24 3.70 -13.42 0.45
N VAL A 25 4.63 -12.47 0.61
CA VAL A 25 4.73 -11.32 -0.30
C VAL A 25 5.59 -11.70 -1.48
N GLU A 26 4.99 -11.74 -2.67
CA GLU A 26 5.71 -11.99 -3.90
C GLU A 26 6.27 -10.70 -4.47
N ASN A 27 5.45 -9.65 -4.48
CA ASN A 27 5.85 -8.34 -4.98
C ASN A 27 5.39 -7.25 -4.02
N LEU A 28 6.31 -6.36 -3.69
CA LEU A 28 6.01 -5.17 -2.89
C LEU A 28 6.28 -3.94 -3.73
N TYR A 29 5.24 -3.15 -3.95
CA TYR A 29 5.33 -1.88 -4.68
C TYR A 29 5.10 -0.75 -3.69
N ILE A 30 5.85 0.34 -3.85
CA ILE A 30 5.73 1.51 -2.97
C ILE A 30 5.49 2.74 -3.85
N ALA A 31 4.44 3.49 -3.58
CA ALA A 31 4.07 4.66 -4.37
C ALA A 31 3.95 5.89 -3.48
N PRO A 32 4.74 6.92 -3.69
CA PRO A 32 5.88 6.99 -4.59
C PRO A 32 7.16 6.35 -4.07
N GLY A 33 7.24 6.10 -2.75
CA GLY A 33 8.43 5.52 -2.15
C GLY A 33 9.57 6.50 -1.98
N ASN A 34 10.74 5.99 -1.59
CA ASN A 34 11.95 6.79 -1.42
C ASN A 34 13.18 5.89 -1.64
N ALA A 35 14.38 6.45 -1.41
CA ALA A 35 15.61 5.70 -1.64
C ALA A 35 15.72 4.45 -0.76
N GLY A 36 15.20 4.53 0.48
CA GLY A 36 15.23 3.37 1.39
C GLY A 36 14.29 2.28 0.98
N THR A 37 13.08 2.64 0.52
CA THR A 37 12.10 1.62 0.12
C THR A 37 12.50 0.90 -1.16
N SER A 38 13.31 1.52 -2.01
CA SER A 38 13.78 0.86 -3.23
C SER A 38 14.67 -0.35 -2.96
N ARG A 39 15.17 -0.47 -1.75
CA ARG A 39 16.03 -1.60 -1.37
C ARG A 39 15.24 -2.86 -1.05
N VAL A 40 13.97 -2.72 -0.70
CA VAL A 40 13.16 -3.85 -0.28
C VAL A 40 11.96 -4.10 -1.20
N GLY A 41 11.65 -3.15 -2.08
CA GLY A 41 10.54 -3.27 -3.01
C GLY A 41 10.77 -2.43 -4.24
N THR A 42 9.72 -2.27 -5.03
CA THR A 42 9.76 -1.49 -6.26
C THR A 42 9.03 -0.17 -6.05
N ASN A 43 9.75 0.94 -6.16
CA ASN A 43 9.12 2.25 -6.14
C ASN A 43 8.37 2.50 -7.44
N VAL A 44 7.18 3.07 -7.32
CA VAL A 44 6.33 3.36 -8.48
C VAL A 44 6.06 4.85 -8.51
N ALA A 45 6.25 5.48 -9.65
CA ALA A 45 6.07 6.92 -9.80
C ALA A 45 4.59 7.30 -9.87
N LEU A 46 3.87 7.06 -8.79
CA LEU A 46 2.46 7.40 -8.64
C LEU A 46 2.26 8.22 -7.38
N SER A 47 1.40 9.23 -7.48
CA SER A 47 0.98 9.98 -6.30
C SER A 47 -0.01 9.14 -5.50
N ALA A 48 0.14 9.13 -4.18
CA ALA A 48 -0.78 8.43 -3.30
C ALA A 48 -2.19 9.03 -3.33
N THR A 49 -2.35 10.21 -3.91
CA THR A 49 -3.65 10.88 -4.03
C THR A 49 -4.26 10.76 -5.44
N ASP A 50 -3.54 10.19 -6.38
CA ASP A 50 -4.04 10.01 -7.74
C ASP A 50 -4.82 8.70 -7.82
N PHE A 51 -6.06 8.74 -7.38
CA PHE A 51 -6.88 7.54 -7.25
C PHE A 51 -7.13 6.82 -8.58
N PRO A 52 -7.42 7.49 -9.70
CA PRO A 52 -7.56 6.78 -10.96
C PRO A 52 -6.30 6.02 -11.36
N ALA A 53 -5.13 6.61 -11.16
CA ALA A 53 -3.87 5.94 -11.46
C ALA A 53 -3.62 4.77 -10.52
N LEU A 54 -3.98 4.89 -9.24
CA LEU A 54 -3.88 3.79 -8.29
C LEU A 54 -4.77 2.64 -8.69
N LYS A 55 -5.97 2.93 -9.18
CA LYS A 55 -6.88 1.89 -9.66
C LYS A 55 -6.27 1.14 -10.83
N GLU A 56 -5.77 1.85 -11.82
CA GLU A 56 -5.14 1.22 -12.97
C GLU A 56 -3.97 0.33 -12.55
N PHE A 57 -3.13 0.83 -11.67
CA PHE A 57 -1.99 0.08 -11.17
C PHE A 57 -2.43 -1.19 -10.44
N ALA A 58 -3.40 -1.05 -9.54
CA ALA A 58 -3.88 -2.18 -8.75
C ALA A 58 -4.44 -3.30 -9.62
N LEU A 59 -5.16 -2.95 -10.67
CA LEU A 59 -5.71 -3.94 -11.59
C LEU A 59 -4.64 -4.55 -12.48
N ALA A 60 -3.73 -3.72 -12.99
CA ALA A 60 -2.68 -4.19 -13.89
C ALA A 60 -1.67 -5.12 -13.20
N HIS A 61 -1.43 -4.91 -11.92
CA HIS A 61 -0.43 -5.67 -11.18
C HIS A 61 -1.04 -6.66 -10.18
N ALA A 62 -2.34 -6.88 -10.27
CA ALA A 62 -3.05 -7.85 -9.43
C ALA A 62 -2.75 -7.63 -7.94
N ILE A 63 -2.92 -6.39 -7.48
CA ILE A 63 -2.65 -6.04 -6.09
C ILE A 63 -3.67 -6.73 -5.17
N ASP A 64 -3.19 -7.39 -4.15
CA ASP A 64 -4.01 -8.13 -3.19
C ASP A 64 -4.34 -7.31 -1.95
N MET A 65 -3.51 -6.31 -1.62
CA MET A 65 -3.68 -5.50 -0.43
C MET A 65 -3.02 -4.15 -0.62
N VAL A 66 -3.65 -3.10 -0.10
CA VAL A 66 -3.07 -1.76 -0.09
C VAL A 66 -2.81 -1.36 1.36
N VAL A 67 -1.57 -0.95 1.65
CA VAL A 67 -1.20 -0.44 2.98
C VAL A 67 -0.92 1.05 2.83
N VAL A 68 -1.54 1.87 3.68
CA VAL A 68 -1.38 3.32 3.62
C VAL A 68 -0.51 3.76 4.79
N GLY A 69 0.68 4.27 4.46
CA GLY A 69 1.62 4.74 5.47
C GLY A 69 1.24 6.08 6.10
N PRO A 70 0.88 7.11 5.30
CA PRO A 70 0.44 8.38 5.88
C PRO A 70 -0.87 8.27 6.63
N GLU A 71 -1.12 9.25 7.50
CA GLU A 71 -2.32 9.21 8.32
C GLU A 71 -3.52 9.89 7.69
N ASP A 72 -4.65 9.54 8.24
CA ASP A 72 -5.96 10.19 8.22
C ASP A 72 -6.60 10.56 6.90
N PRO A 73 -6.59 11.77 6.41
CA PRO A 73 -7.45 12.07 5.24
C PRO A 73 -7.11 11.17 4.06
N LEU A 74 -5.84 10.83 3.91
CA LEU A 74 -5.43 9.95 2.83
C LEU A 74 -5.92 8.53 3.04
N VAL A 75 -5.79 8.02 4.27
CA VAL A 75 -6.26 6.67 4.59
C VAL A 75 -7.75 6.55 4.27
N LYS A 76 -8.53 7.51 4.76
CA LYS A 76 -9.97 7.48 4.54
C LYS A 76 -10.32 7.63 3.06
N GLY A 77 -9.65 8.54 2.36
CA GLY A 77 -9.91 8.76 0.94
C GLY A 77 -9.62 7.53 0.10
N VAL A 78 -8.48 6.90 0.32
CA VAL A 78 -8.10 5.68 -0.40
C VAL A 78 -9.06 4.54 -0.04
N TYR A 79 -9.37 4.39 1.24
CA TYR A 79 -10.27 3.34 1.69
C TYR A 79 -11.64 3.49 1.03
N ASP A 80 -12.21 4.69 1.07
CA ASP A 80 -13.52 4.94 0.49
C ASP A 80 -13.52 4.72 -1.03
N PHE A 81 -12.46 5.17 -1.70
CA PHE A 81 -12.34 5.01 -3.13
C PHE A 81 -12.34 3.52 -3.53
N PHE A 82 -11.52 2.72 -2.84
CA PHE A 82 -11.44 1.29 -3.14
C PHE A 82 -12.74 0.57 -2.78
N LYS A 83 -13.32 0.90 -1.64
CA LYS A 83 -14.55 0.27 -1.18
C LYS A 83 -15.73 0.52 -2.11
N ASN A 84 -15.79 1.73 -2.68
CA ASN A 84 -16.91 2.13 -3.53
C ASN A 84 -16.74 1.74 -5.00
N ASP A 85 -15.59 1.19 -5.37
CA ASP A 85 -15.34 0.75 -6.74
C ASP A 85 -15.56 -0.74 -6.85
N ALA A 86 -16.44 -1.15 -7.77
CA ALA A 86 -16.81 -2.56 -7.90
C ALA A 86 -15.61 -3.47 -8.22
N GLN A 87 -14.60 -2.96 -8.90
CA GLN A 87 -13.42 -3.74 -9.26
C GLN A 87 -12.37 -3.78 -8.16
N LEU A 88 -12.43 -2.86 -7.20
CA LEU A 88 -11.44 -2.74 -6.14
C LEU A 88 -11.99 -3.13 -4.76
N ALA A 89 -13.29 -3.33 -4.65
CA ALA A 89 -13.94 -3.53 -3.37
C ALA A 89 -13.41 -4.75 -2.59
N SER A 90 -12.87 -5.73 -3.28
CA SER A 90 -12.32 -6.92 -2.64
C SER A 90 -10.88 -6.74 -2.14
N ILE A 91 -10.23 -5.63 -2.52
CA ILE A 91 -8.86 -5.36 -2.10
C ILE A 91 -8.89 -4.62 -0.76
N PRO A 92 -8.40 -5.22 0.33
CA PRO A 92 -8.37 -4.54 1.62
C PRO A 92 -7.41 -3.36 1.61
N VAL A 93 -7.80 -2.27 2.26
CA VAL A 93 -6.97 -1.09 2.45
C VAL A 93 -6.73 -0.94 3.94
N ILE A 94 -5.46 -0.94 4.35
CA ILE A 94 -5.07 -0.96 5.74
C ILE A 94 -4.30 0.31 6.08
N GLY A 95 -4.72 1.00 7.13
CA GLY A 95 -4.03 2.18 7.63
C GLY A 95 -2.98 1.82 8.67
N PRO A 96 -2.15 2.78 9.09
CA PRO A 96 -0.97 2.49 9.89
C PRO A 96 -1.22 2.16 11.36
N SER A 97 -2.24 2.71 11.99
CA SER A 97 -2.41 2.57 13.44
C SER A 97 -3.01 1.22 13.84
N ALA A 98 -4.32 1.12 13.83
CA ALA A 98 -5.01 -0.11 14.25
C ALA A 98 -4.67 -1.29 13.33
N SER A 99 -4.52 -1.00 12.04
CA SER A 99 -4.25 -2.05 11.07
C SER A 99 -2.82 -2.54 11.10
N GLY A 100 -1.88 -1.70 11.52
CA GLY A 100 -0.50 -2.13 11.73
C GLY A 100 -0.42 -3.18 12.80
N ALA A 101 -1.13 -2.99 13.92
CA ALA A 101 -1.19 -3.97 14.98
C ALA A 101 -1.87 -5.25 14.52
N ARG A 102 -2.90 -5.12 13.71
CA ARG A 102 -3.62 -6.28 13.18
C ARG A 102 -2.73 -7.09 12.23
N LEU A 103 -1.97 -6.41 11.40
CA LEU A 103 -1.05 -7.06 10.48
C LEU A 103 0.03 -7.84 11.24
N GLU A 104 0.51 -7.28 12.33
CA GLU A 104 1.49 -7.95 13.18
C GLU A 104 0.89 -9.12 13.95
N GLY A 105 -0.36 -9.01 14.32
CA GLY A 105 -1.06 -10.03 15.10
C GLY A 105 -1.55 -11.21 14.28
N SER A 106 -1.54 -11.06 12.98
CA SER A 106 -1.94 -12.18 12.10
C SER A 106 -0.74 -12.91 11.53
#